data_d151e038275a1340447d8a52f8ac481f
#
_entry.id   d151e038275a1340447d8a52f8ac481f
#
_cell.length_a   1.000
_cell.length_b   1.000
_cell.length_c   1.000
_cell.angle_alpha   90.00
_cell.angle_beta   90.00
_cell.angle_gamma   90.00
#
_symmetry.space_group_name_H-M   'P 1'
#
loop_
_entity.id
_entity.type
_entity.pdbx_description
1 polymer ?
#
loop_
_entity_poly.entity_id
_entity_poly.type
_entity_poly.pdbx_seq_one_letter_code
_entity_poly.pdbx_strand_id
1 'polypeptide(L)'
;MDYLSREAAPFGDALWEQIDTTIVETLKKYLVGRRFLPLYGPLGPGAQSVAVDSSDKDESFEDGVVQTTGRKFVELVQLYEDFPLFWRDLEASERTGVPVDLSAAARAAQASAKAEDQLIFFGNKALGVDGLLTVPGSNTIKMDDWAEGQNAFANIAAGASMLVEKDMLGRLALVMGPDLYFKLQRIQPGTGVMEIDRIKSLLDGR
;
A
#
# COMPACT_ATOMS: atom_id res chain seq x y z
N MET A 1 11.55 11.11 25.06
CA MET A 1 11.48 12.35 24.24
C MET A 1 10.23 12.24 23.39
N ASP A 2 9.33 13.20 23.51
CA ASP A 2 8.17 13.31 22.62
C ASP A 2 8.59 14.09 21.38
N TYR A 3 8.91 13.38 20.30
CA TYR A 3 9.33 13.99 19.04
C TYR A 3 8.18 14.70 18.31
N LEU A 4 6.93 14.44 18.69
CA LEU A 4 5.76 15.02 18.05
C LEU A 4 5.32 16.34 18.71
N SER A 5 5.87 16.66 19.89
CA SER A 5 5.58 17.89 20.66
C SER A 5 4.06 18.17 20.81
N ARG A 6 3.24 17.12 20.97
CA ARG A 6 1.79 17.24 21.08
C ARG A 6 1.37 18.15 22.23
N GLU A 7 2.12 18.13 23.33
CA GLU A 7 1.89 18.98 24.50
C GLU A 7 2.07 20.49 24.21
N ALA A 8 2.78 20.84 23.13
CA ALA A 8 2.95 22.24 22.74
C ALA A 8 1.78 22.79 21.89
N ALA A 9 0.84 21.93 21.50
CA ALA A 9 -0.33 22.36 20.76
C ALA A 9 -1.30 23.16 21.66
N PRO A 10 -2.00 24.18 21.11
CA PRO A 10 -2.95 25.00 21.86
C PRO A 10 -4.31 24.32 22.09
N PHE A 11 -4.36 22.98 22.13
CA PHE A 11 -5.56 22.18 22.35
C PHE A 11 -5.23 20.85 23.03
N GLY A 12 -6.22 20.26 23.69
CA GLY A 12 -6.02 19.07 24.53
C GLY A 12 -6.18 17.73 23.80
N ASP A 13 -6.00 16.66 24.59
CA ASP A 13 -5.99 15.26 24.12
C ASP A 13 -7.26 14.85 23.37
N ALA A 14 -8.42 15.36 23.76
CA ALA A 14 -9.69 15.03 23.10
C ALA A 14 -9.72 15.41 21.62
N LEU A 15 -9.13 16.55 21.24
CA LEU A 15 -9.02 16.93 19.84
C LEU A 15 -7.94 16.12 19.12
N TRP A 16 -6.85 15.78 19.78
CA TRP A 16 -5.85 14.86 19.22
C TRP A 16 -6.45 13.50 18.91
N GLU A 17 -7.27 12.95 19.79
CA GLU A 17 -7.95 11.66 19.55
C GLU A 17 -8.90 11.74 18.34
N GLN A 18 -9.62 12.84 18.17
CA GLN A 18 -10.48 13.06 16.99
C GLN A 18 -9.66 13.17 15.70
N ILE A 19 -8.53 13.89 15.74
CA ILE A 19 -7.60 14.02 14.61
C ILE A 19 -7.05 12.64 14.24
N ASP A 20 -6.51 11.90 15.20
CA ASP A 20 -5.94 10.57 14.98
C ASP A 20 -6.98 9.61 14.41
N THR A 21 -8.19 9.61 14.97
CA THR A 21 -9.29 8.78 14.47
C THR A 21 -9.65 9.12 13.03
N THR A 22 -9.81 10.40 12.72
CA THR A 22 -10.14 10.88 11.37
C THR A 22 -9.06 10.48 10.36
N ILE A 23 -7.79 10.64 10.72
CA ILE A 23 -6.64 10.27 9.88
C ILE A 23 -6.63 8.76 9.65
N VAL A 24 -6.69 7.95 10.71
CA VAL A 24 -6.60 6.48 10.64
C VAL A 24 -7.78 5.92 9.83
N GLU A 25 -9.01 6.38 10.06
CA GLU A 25 -10.16 5.92 9.29
C GLU A 25 -10.05 6.30 7.82
N THR A 26 -9.53 7.49 7.52
CA THR A 26 -9.31 7.92 6.14
C THR A 26 -8.23 7.06 5.48
N LEU A 27 -7.08 6.87 6.13
CA LEU A 27 -6.01 6.01 5.61
C LEU A 27 -6.51 4.60 5.31
N LYS A 28 -7.27 3.98 6.22
CA LYS A 28 -7.85 2.64 6.01
C LYS A 28 -8.75 2.54 4.78
N LYS A 29 -9.44 3.63 4.42
CA LYS A 29 -10.31 3.67 3.22
C LYS A 29 -9.50 3.73 1.93
N TYR A 30 -8.40 4.48 1.90
CA TYR A 30 -7.67 4.79 0.67
C TYR A 30 -6.45 3.92 0.42
N LEU A 31 -5.77 3.43 1.46
CA LEU A 31 -4.59 2.57 1.29
C LEU A 31 -4.98 1.22 0.67
N VAL A 32 -4.40 0.92 -0.48
CA VAL A 32 -4.58 -0.34 -1.21
C VAL A 32 -3.43 -1.29 -0.95
N GLY A 33 -2.19 -0.84 -1.06
CA GLY A 33 -0.99 -1.66 -0.90
C GLY A 33 -0.96 -2.41 0.42
N ARG A 34 -1.29 -1.73 1.52
CA ARG A 34 -1.30 -2.32 2.87
C ARG A 34 -2.38 -3.40 3.09
N ARG A 35 -3.32 -3.61 2.15
CA ARG A 35 -4.34 -4.66 2.26
C ARG A 35 -3.81 -6.04 1.92
N PHE A 36 -2.74 -6.13 1.13
CA PHE A 36 -2.20 -7.41 0.65
C PHE A 36 -0.70 -7.57 0.86
N LEU A 37 0.04 -6.47 1.03
CA LEU A 37 1.48 -6.53 1.32
C LEU A 37 1.72 -6.70 2.82
N PRO A 38 2.66 -7.55 3.23
CA PRO A 38 3.08 -7.63 4.62
C PRO A 38 3.78 -6.33 5.04
N LEU A 39 3.52 -5.89 6.27
CA LEU A 39 4.17 -4.73 6.85
C LEU A 39 5.39 -5.19 7.65
N TYR A 40 6.53 -4.54 7.42
CA TYR A 40 7.74 -4.74 8.19
C TYR A 40 7.97 -3.57 9.13
N GLY A 41 7.90 -3.80 10.42
CA GLY A 41 8.03 -2.76 11.45
C GLY A 41 6.90 -2.79 12.48
N PRO A 42 6.75 -1.73 13.29
CA PRO A 42 7.41 -0.40 13.21
C PRO A 42 8.90 -0.41 13.59
N LEU A 43 9.73 0.29 12.81
CA LEU A 43 11.18 0.38 13.03
C LEU A 43 11.58 1.57 13.92
N GLY A 44 10.63 2.44 14.20
CA GLY A 44 10.85 3.68 14.95
C GLY A 44 11.33 4.86 14.08
N PRO A 45 11.23 6.09 14.62
CA PRO A 45 11.45 7.33 13.85
C PRO A 45 12.91 7.55 13.41
N GLY A 46 13.86 6.81 13.98
CA GLY A 46 15.27 6.91 13.61
C GLY A 46 15.71 5.96 12.50
N ALA A 47 14.83 5.10 11.99
CA ALA A 47 15.16 4.17 10.91
C ALA A 47 15.29 4.94 9.59
N GLN A 48 16.46 4.85 8.95
CA GLN A 48 16.74 5.53 7.68
C GLN A 48 16.88 4.56 6.52
N SER A 49 17.16 3.28 6.78
CA SER A 49 17.34 2.26 5.77
C SER A 49 16.97 0.88 6.28
N VAL A 50 16.67 -0.02 5.36
CA VAL A 50 16.42 -1.44 5.63
C VAL A 50 17.39 -2.27 4.79
N ALA A 51 17.98 -3.30 5.41
CA ALA A 51 18.77 -4.27 4.69
C ALA A 51 17.83 -5.17 3.87
N VAL A 52 18.07 -5.26 2.58
CA VAL A 52 17.38 -6.18 1.69
C VAL A 52 18.35 -7.32 1.39
N ASP A 53 18.01 -8.48 1.90
CA ASP A 53 18.81 -9.67 1.65
C ASP A 53 18.61 -10.17 0.21
N SER A 54 19.70 -10.36 -0.50
CA SER A 54 19.70 -11.07 -1.78
C SER A 54 19.95 -12.56 -1.54
N SER A 55 19.35 -13.41 -2.37
CA SER A 55 19.59 -14.85 -2.34
C SER A 55 21.02 -15.24 -2.74
N ASP A 56 21.75 -14.31 -3.33
CA ASP A 56 23.11 -14.51 -3.85
C ASP A 56 24.19 -14.06 -2.84
N LYS A 57 23.96 -14.33 -1.56
CA LYS A 57 24.94 -14.02 -0.51
C LYS A 57 26.08 -15.02 -0.57
N ASP A 58 27.25 -14.54 -0.94
CA ASP A 58 28.48 -15.26 -0.70
C ASP A 58 29.04 -14.84 0.67
N GLU A 59 29.17 -15.80 1.58
CA GLU A 59 29.94 -15.67 2.80
C GLU A 59 31.33 -16.23 2.58
N SER A 60 32.33 -15.39 2.68
CA SER A 60 33.75 -15.84 2.67
C SER A 60 34.30 -15.79 4.08
N PHE A 61 35.08 -16.85 4.43
CA PHE A 61 35.80 -16.94 5.70
C PHE A 61 37.30 -16.86 5.37
N GLU A 62 37.94 -15.80 5.79
CA GLU A 62 39.37 -15.62 5.63
C GLU A 62 39.95 -15.06 6.92
N ASP A 63 40.97 -15.73 7.47
CA ASP A 63 41.70 -15.33 8.70
C ASP A 63 40.83 -15.01 9.92
N GLY A 64 39.76 -15.77 10.12
CA GLY A 64 38.82 -15.53 11.23
C GLY A 64 37.86 -14.39 11.06
N VAL A 65 37.83 -13.77 9.89
CA VAL A 65 36.87 -12.70 9.52
C VAL A 65 35.81 -13.27 8.59
N VAL A 66 34.56 -13.08 8.95
CA VAL A 66 33.39 -13.37 8.06
C VAL A 66 33.06 -12.13 7.26
N GLN A 67 33.24 -12.23 5.95
CA GLN A 67 32.80 -11.17 5.04
C GLN A 67 31.56 -11.61 4.28
N THR A 68 30.48 -10.88 4.43
CA THR A 68 29.24 -11.07 3.68
C THR A 68 29.21 -10.11 2.52
N THR A 69 29.21 -10.62 1.29
CA THR A 69 28.99 -9.83 0.08
C THR A 69 27.52 -9.88 -0.32
N GLY A 70 27.02 -8.82 -0.96
CA GLY A 70 25.66 -8.80 -1.52
C GLY A 70 24.58 -8.21 -0.61
N ARG A 71 24.90 -7.67 0.58
CA ARG A 71 23.93 -6.87 1.35
C ARG A 71 23.63 -5.58 0.64
N LYS A 72 22.35 -5.36 0.33
CA LYS A 72 21.85 -4.09 -0.17
C LYS A 72 21.03 -3.40 0.91
N PHE A 73 21.21 -2.10 1.03
CA PHE A 73 20.38 -1.26 1.88
C PHE A 73 19.49 -0.42 1.00
N VAL A 74 18.21 -0.37 1.35
CA VAL A 74 17.24 0.51 0.70
C VAL A 74 16.92 1.63 1.68
N GLU A 75 17.09 2.87 1.23
CA GLU A 75 16.72 4.05 2.01
C GLU A 75 15.20 4.13 2.16
N LEU A 76 14.76 4.49 3.38
CA LEU A 76 13.34 4.66 3.65
C LEU A 76 12.90 6.06 3.23
N VAL A 77 11.94 6.12 2.32
CA VAL A 77 11.31 7.37 1.88
C VAL A 77 10.35 7.84 2.97
N GLN A 78 10.51 9.08 3.40
CA GLN A 78 9.58 9.72 4.31
C GLN A 78 8.49 10.44 3.53
N LEU A 79 7.23 10.02 3.77
CA LEU A 79 6.05 10.72 3.25
C LEU A 79 5.48 11.60 4.36
N TYR A 80 5.12 12.83 4.03
CA TYR A 80 4.45 13.74 4.95
C TYR A 80 3.46 14.62 4.20
N GLU A 81 2.41 15.02 4.91
CA GLU A 81 1.41 15.96 4.43
C GLU A 81 0.97 16.86 5.59
N ASP A 82 0.88 18.15 5.33
CA ASP A 82 0.47 19.14 6.31
C ASP A 82 -1.01 19.51 6.14
N PHE A 83 -1.65 19.87 7.23
CA PHE A 83 -2.99 20.45 7.22
C PHE A 83 -3.12 21.59 8.23
N PRO A 84 -3.81 22.68 7.89
CA PRO A 84 -4.01 23.78 8.81
C PRO A 84 -5.18 23.51 9.78
N LEU A 85 -5.00 23.92 11.04
CA LEU A 85 -6.06 24.15 11.99
C LEU A 85 -6.03 25.64 12.36
N PHE A 86 -7.13 26.34 12.11
CA PHE A 86 -7.19 27.76 12.37
C PHE A 86 -7.59 28.02 13.81
N TRP A 87 -6.86 28.89 14.50
CA TRP A 87 -7.10 29.25 15.90
C TRP A 87 -8.54 29.76 16.13
N ARG A 88 -9.13 30.45 15.15
CA ARG A 88 -10.52 30.92 15.20
C ARG A 88 -11.53 29.78 15.32
N ASP A 89 -11.27 28.69 14.64
CA ASP A 89 -12.15 27.53 14.61
C ASP A 89 -12.03 26.74 15.93
N LEU A 90 -10.82 26.70 16.49
CA LEU A 90 -10.57 26.13 17.81
C LEU A 90 -11.32 26.93 18.90
N GLU A 91 -11.17 28.27 18.92
CA GLU A 91 -11.87 29.15 19.86
C GLU A 91 -13.38 29.09 19.68
N ALA A 92 -13.86 29.07 18.44
CA ALA A 92 -15.29 28.94 18.16
C ALA A 92 -15.85 27.61 18.67
N SER A 93 -15.11 26.51 18.51
CA SER A 93 -15.47 25.19 19.02
C SER A 93 -15.58 25.17 20.55
N GLU A 94 -14.59 25.71 21.24
CA GLU A 94 -14.62 25.81 22.70
C GLU A 94 -15.81 26.62 23.23
N ARG A 95 -16.13 27.72 22.58
CA ARG A 95 -17.23 28.63 22.99
C ARG A 95 -18.62 28.06 22.67
N THR A 96 -18.77 27.39 21.55
CA THR A 96 -20.08 26.95 21.04
C THR A 96 -20.39 25.49 21.30
N GLY A 97 -19.36 24.67 21.61
CA GLY A 97 -19.46 23.21 21.70
C GLY A 97 -19.62 22.52 20.34
N VAL A 98 -19.50 23.24 19.23
CA VAL A 98 -19.54 22.65 17.89
C VAL A 98 -18.17 22.02 17.58
N PRO A 99 -18.09 20.75 17.15
CA PRO A 99 -16.82 20.10 16.84
C PRO A 99 -16.03 20.85 15.76
N VAL A 100 -14.70 20.82 15.87
CA VAL A 100 -13.80 21.38 14.85
C VAL A 100 -13.95 20.61 13.54
N ASP A 101 -13.97 21.32 12.42
CA ASP A 101 -13.96 20.70 11.09
C ASP A 101 -12.57 20.09 10.77
N LEU A 102 -12.50 18.77 10.74
CA LEU A 102 -11.30 18.00 10.44
C LEU A 102 -11.20 17.58 8.96
N SER A 103 -12.00 18.18 8.07
CA SER A 103 -11.95 17.86 6.63
C SER A 103 -10.57 18.10 6.00
N ALA A 104 -9.82 19.07 6.51
CA ALA A 104 -8.44 19.32 6.07
C ALA A 104 -7.51 18.16 6.45
N ALA A 105 -7.63 17.62 7.67
CA ALA A 105 -6.87 16.44 8.11
C ALA A 105 -7.23 15.19 7.27
N ALA A 106 -8.52 15.00 6.98
CA ALA A 106 -8.97 13.91 6.12
C ALA A 106 -8.39 14.02 4.69
N ARG A 107 -8.34 15.23 4.11
CA ARG A 107 -7.72 15.45 2.78
C ARG A 107 -6.21 15.18 2.79
N ALA A 108 -5.50 15.62 3.81
CA ALA A 108 -4.06 15.33 3.97
C ALA A 108 -3.81 13.83 4.10
N ALA A 109 -4.59 13.13 4.92
CA ALA A 109 -4.52 11.67 5.04
C ALA A 109 -4.80 10.97 3.69
N GLN A 110 -5.78 11.44 2.92
CA GLN A 110 -6.06 10.90 1.58
C GLN A 110 -4.90 11.14 0.61
N ALA A 111 -4.28 12.33 0.63
CA ALA A 111 -3.14 12.65 -0.20
C ALA A 111 -1.94 11.76 0.15
N SER A 112 -1.63 11.62 1.44
CA SER A 112 -0.59 10.72 1.94
C SER A 112 -0.81 9.27 1.53
N ALA A 113 -2.04 8.74 1.65
CA ALA A 113 -2.38 7.39 1.23
C ALA A 113 -2.15 7.17 -0.28
N LYS A 114 -2.53 8.15 -1.11
CA LYS A 114 -2.31 8.08 -2.56
C LYS A 114 -0.82 8.13 -2.90
N ALA A 115 -0.05 8.98 -2.22
CA ALA A 115 1.40 9.07 -2.41
C ALA A 115 2.10 7.75 -2.04
N GLU A 116 1.68 7.11 -0.95
CA GLU A 116 2.18 5.81 -0.54
C GLU A 116 1.87 4.72 -1.58
N ASP A 117 0.60 4.61 -2.01
CA ASP A 117 0.21 3.63 -3.03
C ASP A 117 0.92 3.89 -4.37
N GLN A 118 1.09 5.15 -4.74
CA GLN A 118 1.85 5.51 -5.95
C GLN A 118 3.31 5.04 -5.86
N LEU A 119 3.94 5.21 -4.70
CA LEU A 119 5.30 4.73 -4.46
C LEU A 119 5.35 3.19 -4.50
N ILE A 120 4.39 2.51 -3.88
CA ILE A 120 4.31 1.04 -3.86
C ILE A 120 4.14 0.48 -5.28
N PHE A 121 3.22 1.01 -6.06
CA PHE A 121 2.91 0.44 -7.37
C PHE A 121 3.86 0.89 -8.48
N PHE A 122 4.24 2.16 -8.51
CA PHE A 122 5.02 2.74 -9.61
C PHE A 122 6.46 3.08 -9.24
N GLY A 123 6.77 3.12 -7.96
CA GLY A 123 8.08 3.52 -7.47
C GLY A 123 8.37 5.01 -7.70
N ASN A 124 9.63 5.37 -7.54
CA ASN A 124 10.14 6.70 -7.85
C ASN A 124 11.59 6.59 -8.33
N LYS A 125 11.81 6.78 -9.62
CA LYS A 125 13.15 6.68 -10.24
C LYS A 125 14.15 7.69 -9.69
N ALA A 126 13.68 8.89 -9.32
CA ALA A 126 14.56 9.92 -8.77
C ALA A 126 15.09 9.55 -7.38
N LEU A 127 14.36 8.72 -6.65
CA LEU A 127 14.74 8.21 -5.33
C LEU A 127 15.34 6.80 -5.40
N GLY A 128 15.49 6.23 -6.59
CA GLY A 128 16.02 4.86 -6.75
C GLY A 128 15.08 3.78 -6.20
N VAL A 129 13.78 4.06 -6.08
CA VAL A 129 12.79 3.13 -5.55
C VAL A 129 12.00 2.51 -6.71
N ASP A 130 12.07 1.20 -6.84
CA ASP A 130 11.25 0.44 -7.78
C ASP A 130 9.88 0.15 -7.17
N GLY A 131 8.82 0.24 -8.01
CA GLY A 131 7.47 -0.15 -7.63
C GLY A 131 7.12 -1.55 -8.15
N LEU A 132 6.03 -2.11 -7.68
CA LEU A 132 5.55 -3.45 -8.08
C LEU A 132 5.38 -3.60 -9.60
N LEU A 133 5.01 -2.51 -10.30
CA LEU A 133 4.80 -2.51 -11.75
C LEU A 133 6.07 -2.14 -12.54
N THR A 134 7.13 -1.70 -11.88
CA THR A 134 8.33 -1.20 -12.54
C THR A 134 9.59 -1.96 -12.18
N VAL A 135 9.54 -2.82 -11.17
CA VAL A 135 10.67 -3.61 -10.72
C VAL A 135 11.15 -4.54 -11.85
N PRO A 136 12.47 -4.64 -12.09
CA PRO A 136 13.01 -5.56 -13.08
C PRO A 136 12.60 -7.01 -12.79
N GLY A 137 12.23 -7.76 -13.84
CA GLY A 137 11.80 -9.14 -13.71
C GLY A 137 10.30 -9.33 -13.45
N SER A 138 9.51 -8.26 -13.37
CA SER A 138 8.05 -8.35 -13.34
C SER A 138 7.53 -9.05 -14.60
N ASN A 139 6.55 -9.93 -14.43
CA ASN A 139 5.95 -10.65 -15.55
C ASN A 139 4.78 -9.84 -16.12
N THR A 140 4.66 -9.85 -17.44
CA THR A 140 3.55 -9.16 -18.12
C THR A 140 2.84 -10.12 -19.05
N ILE A 141 1.51 -10.03 -19.12
CA ILE A 141 0.67 -10.69 -20.09
C ILE A 141 -0.14 -9.65 -20.85
N LYS A 142 -0.47 -9.94 -22.10
CA LYS A 142 -1.38 -9.10 -22.87
C LYS A 142 -2.78 -9.24 -22.31
N MET A 143 -3.43 -8.14 -22.01
CA MET A 143 -4.81 -8.12 -21.58
C MET A 143 -5.75 -8.07 -22.80
N ASP A 144 -6.71 -8.98 -22.85
CA ASP A 144 -7.82 -8.96 -23.82
C ASP A 144 -8.95 -8.05 -23.32
N ASP A 145 -9.99 -7.85 -24.16
CA ASP A 145 -11.15 -7.08 -23.68
C ASP A 145 -11.97 -7.90 -22.66
N TRP A 146 -11.96 -7.46 -21.43
CA TRP A 146 -12.70 -8.11 -20.35
C TRP A 146 -14.22 -7.93 -20.43
N ALA A 147 -14.72 -7.12 -21.37
CA ALA A 147 -16.16 -7.06 -21.67
C ALA A 147 -16.64 -8.26 -22.47
N GLU A 148 -15.74 -9.03 -23.09
CA GLU A 148 -16.07 -10.12 -24.00
C GLU A 148 -15.79 -11.50 -23.40
N GLY A 149 -16.73 -12.43 -23.65
CA GLY A 149 -16.57 -13.86 -23.38
C GLY A 149 -16.09 -14.20 -21.96
N GLN A 150 -15.02 -14.98 -21.86
CA GLN A 150 -14.34 -15.39 -20.64
C GLN A 150 -12.94 -14.77 -20.53
N ASN A 151 -12.67 -13.68 -21.24
CA ASN A 151 -11.33 -13.11 -21.37
C ASN A 151 -10.73 -12.73 -20.01
N ALA A 152 -11.52 -12.14 -19.12
CA ALA A 152 -11.04 -11.76 -17.79
C ALA A 152 -10.57 -12.99 -17.00
N PHE A 153 -11.38 -14.04 -16.93
CA PHE A 153 -11.01 -15.27 -16.25
C PHE A 153 -9.78 -15.92 -16.90
N ALA A 154 -9.73 -15.99 -18.24
CA ALA A 154 -8.60 -16.57 -18.96
C ALA A 154 -7.29 -15.80 -18.71
N ASN A 155 -7.31 -14.47 -18.76
CA ASN A 155 -6.14 -13.64 -18.49
C ASN A 155 -5.65 -13.80 -17.04
N ILE A 156 -6.55 -13.81 -16.07
CA ILE A 156 -6.19 -13.97 -14.66
C ILE A 156 -5.64 -15.38 -14.39
N ALA A 157 -6.27 -16.40 -14.97
CA ALA A 157 -5.80 -17.78 -14.86
C ALA A 157 -4.41 -17.96 -15.50
N ALA A 158 -4.16 -17.35 -16.66
CA ALA A 158 -2.84 -17.36 -17.30
C ALA A 158 -1.78 -16.66 -16.43
N GLY A 159 -2.12 -15.52 -15.82
CA GLY A 159 -1.23 -14.84 -14.88
C GLY A 159 -0.91 -15.69 -13.65
N ALA A 160 -1.91 -16.34 -13.07
CA ALA A 160 -1.71 -17.23 -11.93
C ALA A 160 -0.86 -18.46 -12.32
N SER A 161 -1.08 -19.06 -13.49
CA SER A 161 -0.28 -20.18 -14.00
C SER A 161 1.18 -19.79 -14.17
N MET A 162 1.43 -18.62 -14.77
CA MET A 162 2.80 -18.10 -14.96
C MET A 162 3.56 -17.93 -13.63
N LEU A 163 2.87 -17.50 -12.57
CA LEU A 163 3.50 -17.37 -11.24
C LEU A 163 3.84 -18.75 -10.67
N VAL A 164 2.94 -19.72 -10.82
CA VAL A 164 3.17 -21.10 -10.36
C VAL A 164 4.33 -21.78 -11.12
N GLU A 165 4.40 -21.60 -12.44
CA GLU A 165 5.51 -22.11 -13.25
C GLU A 165 6.89 -21.57 -12.84
N LYS A 166 6.90 -20.45 -12.11
CA LYS A 166 8.08 -19.82 -11.54
C LYS A 166 8.26 -20.09 -10.04
N ASP A 167 7.63 -21.13 -9.53
CA ASP A 167 7.68 -21.56 -8.12
C ASP A 167 7.14 -20.50 -7.12
N MET A 168 6.33 -19.55 -7.60
CA MET A 168 5.67 -18.55 -6.74
C MET A 168 4.34 -19.11 -6.21
N LEU A 169 4.42 -19.96 -5.17
CA LEU A 169 3.30 -20.73 -4.63
C LEU A 169 2.55 -20.04 -3.47
N GLY A 170 2.84 -18.78 -3.21
CA GLY A 170 2.24 -18.00 -2.11
C GLY A 170 0.79 -17.58 -2.38
N ARG A 171 0.21 -16.87 -1.41
CA ARG A 171 -1.12 -16.26 -1.58
C ARG A 171 -1.08 -15.22 -2.71
N LEU A 172 -2.09 -15.29 -3.57
CA LEU A 172 -2.23 -14.36 -4.68
C LEU A 172 -3.19 -13.22 -4.30
N ALA A 173 -2.88 -12.01 -4.74
CA ALA A 173 -3.76 -10.86 -4.65
C ALA A 173 -3.99 -10.28 -6.04
N LEU A 174 -5.24 -9.98 -6.37
CA LEU A 174 -5.61 -9.30 -7.60
C LEU A 174 -5.94 -7.85 -7.30
N VAL A 175 -5.17 -6.94 -7.87
CA VAL A 175 -5.38 -5.49 -7.76
C VAL A 175 -5.75 -4.94 -9.12
N MET A 176 -6.83 -4.16 -9.18
CA MET A 176 -7.34 -3.61 -10.43
C MET A 176 -8.00 -2.25 -10.23
N GLY A 177 -8.13 -1.49 -11.30
CA GLY A 177 -8.91 -0.26 -11.31
C GLY A 177 -10.43 -0.51 -11.21
N PRO A 178 -11.21 0.50 -10.79
CA PRO A 178 -12.66 0.37 -10.66
C PRO A 178 -13.37 -0.02 -11.96
N ASP A 179 -12.85 0.44 -13.09
CA ASP A 179 -13.38 0.14 -14.43
C ASP A 179 -13.34 -1.36 -14.74
N LEU A 180 -12.25 -2.04 -14.42
CA LEU A 180 -12.11 -3.49 -14.56
C LEU A 180 -12.95 -4.24 -13.52
N TYR A 181 -12.98 -3.74 -12.28
CA TYR A 181 -13.79 -4.32 -11.22
C TYR A 181 -15.28 -4.37 -11.60
N PHE A 182 -15.81 -3.28 -12.17
CA PHE A 182 -17.22 -3.25 -12.63
C PHE A 182 -17.48 -4.19 -13.79
N LYS A 183 -16.52 -4.43 -14.70
CA LYS A 183 -16.65 -5.42 -15.76
C LYS A 183 -16.81 -6.84 -15.21
N LEU A 184 -16.24 -7.15 -14.06
CA LEU A 184 -16.33 -8.46 -13.41
C LEU A 184 -17.64 -8.69 -12.62
N GLN A 185 -18.46 -7.64 -12.41
CA GLN A 185 -19.75 -7.77 -11.72
C GLN A 185 -20.87 -8.32 -12.59
N ARG A 186 -20.57 -8.85 -13.75
CA ARG A 186 -21.54 -9.48 -14.64
C ARG A 186 -21.72 -10.97 -14.33
N ILE A 187 -22.91 -11.48 -14.64
CA ILE A 187 -23.16 -12.92 -14.66
C ILE A 187 -22.55 -13.50 -15.93
N GLN A 188 -21.71 -14.52 -15.78
CA GLN A 188 -21.11 -15.16 -16.94
C GLN A 188 -22.16 -15.96 -17.70
N PRO A 189 -22.28 -15.75 -19.04
CA PRO A 189 -23.22 -16.50 -19.85
C PRO A 189 -23.04 -18.03 -19.73
N GLY A 190 -24.14 -18.74 -19.55
CA GLY A 190 -24.16 -20.20 -19.45
C GLY A 190 -23.80 -20.80 -18.09
N THR A 191 -23.36 -20.00 -17.09
CA THR A 191 -22.99 -20.54 -15.77
C THR A 191 -23.91 -20.09 -14.64
N GLY A 192 -24.58 -18.94 -14.77
CA GLY A 192 -25.40 -18.35 -13.70
C GLY A 192 -24.59 -17.79 -12.52
N VAL A 193 -23.26 -17.80 -12.58
CA VAL A 193 -22.34 -17.35 -11.54
C VAL A 193 -21.70 -16.02 -11.93
N MET A 194 -21.49 -15.12 -10.99
CA MET A 194 -20.75 -13.88 -11.24
C MET A 194 -19.29 -14.18 -11.56
N GLU A 195 -18.75 -13.47 -12.55
CA GLU A 195 -17.36 -13.67 -12.98
C GLU A 195 -16.35 -13.41 -11.86
N ILE A 196 -16.60 -12.39 -11.01
CA ILE A 196 -15.78 -12.07 -9.85
C ILE A 196 -15.71 -13.24 -8.84
N ASP A 197 -16.79 -14.00 -8.65
CA ASP A 197 -16.81 -15.10 -7.69
C ASP A 197 -15.99 -16.30 -8.18
N ARG A 198 -15.99 -16.56 -9.49
CA ARG A 198 -15.12 -17.56 -10.11
C ARG A 198 -13.65 -17.19 -9.96
N ILE A 199 -13.32 -15.91 -10.16
CA ILE A 199 -11.95 -15.40 -10.00
C ILE A 199 -11.51 -15.52 -8.55
N LYS A 200 -12.36 -15.13 -7.59
CA LYS A 200 -12.06 -15.33 -6.16
C LYS A 200 -11.77 -16.80 -5.86
N SER A 201 -12.62 -17.72 -6.32
CA SER A 201 -12.40 -19.16 -6.13
C SER A 201 -11.08 -19.66 -6.75
N LEU A 202 -10.65 -19.09 -7.88
CA LEU A 202 -9.37 -19.41 -8.49
C LEU A 202 -8.19 -18.94 -7.62
N LEU A 203 -8.29 -17.78 -6.98
CA LEU A 203 -7.23 -17.18 -6.18
C LEU A 203 -7.19 -17.71 -4.75
N ASP A 204 -8.36 -18.01 -4.13
CA ASP A 204 -8.49 -18.51 -2.75
C ASP A 204 -8.10 -19.99 -2.62
N GLY A 205 -8.07 -20.73 -3.71
CA GLY A 205 -7.76 -22.16 -3.73
C GLY A 205 -6.28 -22.52 -3.57
N ARG A 206 -5.42 -21.54 -3.21
CA ARG A 206 -3.97 -21.73 -3.07
C ARG A 206 -3.38 -21.05 -1.86
#